data_a6e4edd3fa12ae0fa5f2567d9d71d285
#
_entry.id   a6e4edd3fa12ae0fa5f2567d9d71d285
#
_cell.length_a   1.000
_cell.length_b   1.000
_cell.length_c   1.000
_cell.angle_alpha   90.00
_cell.angle_beta   90.00
_cell.angle_gamma   90.00
#
_symmetry.space_group_name_H-M   'P 1'
#
loop_
_entity.id
_entity.type
_entity.pdbx_description
1 polymer ?
#
loop_
_entity_poly.entity_id
_entity_poly.type
_entity_poly.pdbx_seq_one_letter_code
_entity_poly.pdbx_strand_id
1 'polypeptide(L)'
;MERRDSGESMSSWAPGRALAAYHAGVTVICELAVRFAEDAWSAVTPCPEWRAADLAGHLRCMADDFHEYLDDAPDSRMARLMATGAHPDSLARKMARQNAAELAALPDGTGPEHIRAFAASARAYAQRIPAVWNLPHHRYRDTLVTAGGMLGAVCAEWHLHAWDLARSLGKDYCPADPDTLAAGWRAGLPQLPLDLPEDLDRPVASSRTARHPAASCAATPGTAAHRGGHGHGNLAVGVGPAPVEDSPVWAALLRASGRLL
;
A
#
# COMPACT_ATOMS: atom_id res chain seq x y z
N MET A 1 -37.91 -3.84 -20.02
CA MET A 1 -37.12 -3.07 -19.07
C MET A 1 -35.92 -3.93 -18.71
N GLU A 2 -34.90 -3.87 -19.57
CA GLU A 2 -33.68 -4.68 -19.47
C GLU A 2 -32.79 -4.11 -18.37
N ARG A 3 -32.45 -4.96 -17.40
CA ARG A 3 -31.40 -4.63 -16.44
C ARG A 3 -30.07 -4.64 -17.17
N ARG A 4 -29.45 -3.49 -17.32
CA ARG A 4 -28.05 -3.41 -17.72
C ARG A 4 -27.22 -4.02 -16.59
N ASP A 5 -26.57 -5.12 -16.93
CA ASP A 5 -25.57 -5.80 -16.11
C ASP A 5 -24.41 -4.83 -15.84
N SER A 6 -24.26 -4.43 -14.58
CA SER A 6 -23.15 -3.60 -14.09
C SER A 6 -21.87 -4.44 -13.84
N GLY A 7 -21.61 -5.39 -14.75
CA GLY A 7 -20.57 -6.43 -14.55
C GLY A 7 -19.12 -6.06 -14.87
N GLU A 8 -18.79 -4.84 -15.29
CA GLU A 8 -17.45 -4.55 -15.83
C GLU A 8 -16.50 -3.74 -14.93
N SER A 9 -16.95 -3.30 -13.76
CA SER A 9 -16.10 -2.51 -12.85
C SER A 9 -15.23 -3.33 -11.89
N MET A 10 -15.34 -4.67 -11.86
CA MET A 10 -14.60 -5.53 -10.91
C MET A 10 -13.24 -6.04 -11.41
N SER A 11 -12.80 -5.74 -12.63
CA SER A 11 -11.59 -6.34 -13.19
C SER A 11 -10.26 -5.73 -12.71
N SER A 12 -10.29 -4.52 -12.13
CA SER A 12 -9.07 -3.82 -11.70
C SER A 12 -8.60 -4.22 -10.28
N TRP A 13 -9.52 -4.66 -9.40
CA TRP A 13 -9.23 -5.12 -8.05
C TRP A 13 -9.50 -6.64 -7.92
N ALA A 14 -8.68 -7.45 -8.60
CA ALA A 14 -8.75 -8.90 -8.54
C ALA A 14 -7.77 -9.46 -7.50
N PRO A 15 -8.07 -10.60 -6.83
CA PRO A 15 -7.27 -11.16 -5.73
C PRO A 15 -5.78 -11.26 -6.04
N GLY A 16 -5.40 -11.74 -7.22
CA GLY A 16 -3.99 -11.91 -7.60
C GLY A 16 -3.22 -10.60 -7.70
N ARG A 17 -3.80 -9.57 -8.33
CA ARG A 17 -3.19 -8.22 -8.42
C ARG A 17 -3.15 -7.53 -7.06
N ALA A 18 -4.24 -7.65 -6.30
CA ALA A 18 -4.36 -7.09 -4.98
C ALA A 18 -3.27 -7.62 -4.03
N LEU A 19 -3.10 -8.94 -3.98
CA LEU A 19 -2.06 -9.57 -3.16
C LEU A 19 -0.66 -9.24 -3.64
N ALA A 20 -0.42 -9.16 -4.95
CA ALA A 20 0.89 -8.75 -5.49
C ALA A 20 1.24 -7.32 -5.06
N ALA A 21 0.31 -6.37 -5.19
CA ALA A 21 0.50 -4.99 -4.74
C ALA A 21 0.69 -4.90 -3.22
N TYR A 22 -0.08 -5.65 -2.44
CA TYR A 22 0.07 -5.73 -0.99
C TYR A 22 1.47 -6.21 -0.58
N HIS A 23 1.94 -7.32 -1.16
CA HIS A 23 3.28 -7.84 -0.87
C HIS A 23 4.39 -6.88 -1.33
N ALA A 24 4.19 -6.16 -2.43
CA ALA A 24 5.11 -5.11 -2.86
C ALA A 24 5.23 -4.00 -1.81
N GLY A 25 4.11 -3.55 -1.22
CA GLY A 25 4.09 -2.57 -0.14
C GLY A 25 4.85 -3.05 1.10
N VAL A 26 4.60 -4.27 1.55
CA VAL A 26 5.34 -4.87 2.69
C VAL A 26 6.84 -4.97 2.38
N THR A 27 7.20 -5.37 1.17
CA THR A 27 8.60 -5.53 0.76
C THR A 27 9.34 -4.21 0.76
N VAL A 28 8.75 -3.16 0.16
CA VAL A 28 9.41 -1.85 0.08
C VAL A 28 9.58 -1.21 1.46
N ILE A 29 8.63 -1.39 2.38
CA ILE A 29 8.78 -0.94 3.78
C ILE A 29 10.01 -1.62 4.42
N CYS A 30 10.16 -2.94 4.25
CA CYS A 30 11.32 -3.66 4.77
C CYS A 30 12.65 -3.19 4.13
N GLU A 31 12.66 -2.94 2.82
CA GLU A 31 13.83 -2.45 2.08
C GLU A 31 14.22 -1.02 2.50
N LEU A 32 13.24 -0.17 2.78
CA LEU A 32 13.50 1.16 3.32
C LEU A 32 14.06 1.06 4.74
N ALA A 33 13.47 0.21 5.59
CA ALA A 33 13.88 0.05 6.98
C ALA A 33 15.37 -0.32 7.13
N VAL A 34 15.92 -1.18 6.26
CA VAL A 34 17.35 -1.53 6.32
C VAL A 34 18.29 -0.39 5.92
N ARG A 35 17.76 0.71 5.42
CA ARG A 35 18.53 1.90 5.04
C ARG A 35 18.61 2.95 6.17
N PHE A 36 17.83 2.78 7.24
CA PHE A 36 17.90 3.64 8.41
C PHE A 36 19.13 3.26 9.26
N ALA A 37 20.06 4.20 9.45
CA ALA A 37 21.03 4.11 10.51
C ALA A 37 20.32 4.20 11.88
N GLU A 38 20.96 3.81 12.95
CA GLU A 38 20.34 3.75 14.28
C GLU A 38 19.75 5.10 14.70
N ASP A 39 20.46 6.18 14.49
CA ASP A 39 20.06 7.55 14.81
C ASP A 39 18.98 8.10 13.87
N ALA A 40 18.90 7.60 12.64
CA ALA A 40 17.92 8.03 11.63
C ALA A 40 16.47 7.65 12.00
N TRP A 41 16.25 6.70 12.90
CA TRP A 41 14.92 6.36 13.40
C TRP A 41 14.25 7.51 14.19
N SER A 42 15.04 8.50 14.63
CA SER A 42 14.53 9.73 15.23
C SER A 42 14.10 10.79 14.21
N ALA A 43 14.29 10.57 12.91
CA ALA A 43 13.91 11.52 11.86
C ALA A 43 12.40 11.77 11.84
N VAL A 44 12.02 13.02 11.57
CA VAL A 44 10.61 13.40 11.38
C VAL A 44 10.06 12.77 10.10
N THR A 45 8.77 12.44 10.13
CA THR A 45 8.05 11.94 8.97
C THR A 45 7.06 12.99 8.45
N PRO A 46 6.51 12.83 7.24
CA PRO A 46 5.38 13.63 6.79
C PRO A 46 4.10 13.44 7.63
N CYS A 47 3.99 12.34 8.38
CA CYS A 47 2.91 12.18 9.35
C CYS A 47 3.13 13.13 10.52
N PRO A 48 2.19 14.07 10.79
CA PRO A 48 2.34 15.04 11.87
C PRO A 48 2.61 14.34 13.22
N GLU A 49 3.57 14.88 13.97
CA GLU A 49 3.95 14.43 15.32
C GLU A 49 4.66 13.07 15.40
N TRP A 50 4.84 12.35 14.28
CA TRP A 50 5.48 11.04 14.26
C TRP A 50 6.92 11.08 13.75
N ARG A 51 7.78 10.36 14.47
CA ARG A 51 9.11 10.00 14.02
C ARG A 51 9.09 8.69 13.23
N ALA A 52 10.16 8.36 12.55
CA ALA A 52 10.26 7.11 11.80
C ALA A 52 10.08 5.87 12.72
N ALA A 53 10.54 5.92 13.96
CA ALA A 53 10.31 4.87 14.95
C ALA A 53 8.83 4.73 15.31
N ASP A 54 8.11 5.85 15.50
CA ASP A 54 6.67 5.86 15.80
C ASP A 54 5.89 5.26 14.63
N LEU A 55 6.26 5.63 13.40
CA LEU A 55 5.67 5.08 12.19
C LEU A 55 5.89 3.56 12.09
N ALA A 56 7.08 3.06 12.45
CA ALA A 56 7.34 1.62 12.49
C ALA A 56 6.47 0.90 13.54
N GLY A 57 6.29 1.51 14.70
CA GLY A 57 5.37 1.03 15.74
C GLY A 57 3.92 1.00 15.26
N HIS A 58 3.46 2.07 14.60
CA HIS A 58 2.11 2.15 14.02
C HIS A 58 1.87 1.08 12.95
N LEU A 59 2.82 0.85 12.05
CA LEU A 59 2.73 -0.22 11.05
C LEU A 59 2.53 -1.59 11.71
N ARG A 60 3.23 -1.86 12.81
CA ARG A 60 3.05 -3.09 13.59
C ARG A 60 1.65 -3.18 14.17
N CYS A 61 1.18 -2.13 14.88
CA CYS A 61 -0.18 -2.11 15.45
C CYS A 61 -1.23 -2.37 14.38
N MET A 62 -1.17 -1.66 13.25
CA MET A 62 -2.11 -1.86 12.15
C MET A 62 -2.11 -3.30 11.63
N ALA A 63 -0.92 -3.90 11.42
CA ALA A 63 -0.84 -5.26 10.91
C ALA A 63 -1.44 -6.29 11.87
N ASP A 64 -1.29 -6.08 13.19
CA ASP A 64 -1.87 -6.93 14.22
C ASP A 64 -3.40 -6.75 14.28
N ASP A 65 -3.89 -5.52 14.21
CA ASP A 65 -5.32 -5.19 14.23
C ASP A 65 -6.09 -5.82 13.06
N PHE A 66 -5.47 -5.95 11.88
CA PHE A 66 -6.14 -6.56 10.73
C PHE A 66 -6.46 -8.04 10.93
N HIS A 67 -5.73 -8.77 11.77
CA HIS A 67 -6.10 -10.11 12.17
C HIS A 67 -7.37 -10.12 13.01
N GLU A 68 -7.49 -9.22 13.99
CA GLU A 68 -8.72 -9.04 14.78
C GLU A 68 -9.92 -8.75 13.87
N TYR A 69 -9.75 -7.90 12.85
CA TYR A 69 -10.84 -7.56 11.94
C TYR A 69 -11.33 -8.76 11.11
N LEU A 70 -10.49 -9.74 10.82
CA LEU A 70 -10.93 -10.98 10.17
C LEU A 70 -11.61 -11.93 11.13
N ASP A 71 -11.18 -11.97 12.39
CA ASP A 71 -11.71 -12.89 13.39
C ASP A 71 -13.06 -12.41 13.93
N ASP A 72 -13.21 -11.10 14.13
CA ASP A 72 -14.39 -10.47 14.75
C ASP A 72 -15.24 -9.62 13.79
N ALA A 73 -15.03 -9.72 12.48
CA ALA A 73 -15.94 -9.07 11.53
C ALA A 73 -17.36 -9.68 11.66
N PRO A 74 -18.44 -8.92 11.74
CA PRO A 74 -18.60 -7.46 11.57
C PRO A 74 -18.49 -6.64 12.86
N ASP A 75 -18.21 -7.26 13.99
CA ASP A 75 -18.22 -6.65 15.33
C ASP A 75 -16.84 -6.06 15.71
N SER A 76 -15.86 -6.12 14.80
CA SER A 76 -14.54 -5.55 15.02
C SER A 76 -14.60 -4.05 15.32
N ARG A 77 -13.61 -3.55 16.02
CA ARG A 77 -13.47 -2.13 16.32
C ARG A 77 -13.49 -1.26 15.06
N MET A 78 -12.81 -1.70 14.00
CA MET A 78 -12.78 -1.00 12.71
C MET A 78 -14.17 -1.01 12.05
N ALA A 79 -14.87 -2.15 12.04
CA ALA A 79 -16.22 -2.22 11.49
C ALA A 79 -17.16 -1.24 12.20
N ARG A 80 -17.12 -1.19 13.54
CA ARG A 80 -17.90 -0.22 14.34
C ARG A 80 -17.51 1.23 14.03
N LEU A 81 -16.22 1.52 13.90
CA LEU A 81 -15.73 2.87 13.56
C LEU A 81 -16.22 3.30 12.17
N MET A 82 -16.13 2.44 11.19
CA MET A 82 -16.55 2.70 9.80
C MET A 82 -18.08 2.78 9.67
N ALA A 83 -18.81 1.97 10.43
CA ALA A 83 -20.29 1.97 10.40
C ALA A 83 -20.95 3.24 10.98
N THR A 84 -20.23 4.08 11.71
CA THR A 84 -20.82 5.24 12.37
C THR A 84 -21.33 6.33 11.43
N GLY A 85 -21.08 6.24 10.13
CA GLY A 85 -21.44 7.27 9.14
C GLY A 85 -20.86 8.65 9.47
N ALA A 86 -19.82 8.71 10.27
CA ALA A 86 -19.22 9.95 10.74
C ALA A 86 -18.67 10.76 9.56
N HIS A 87 -18.77 12.08 9.65
CA HIS A 87 -18.12 12.98 8.71
C HIS A 87 -16.62 12.66 8.63
N PRO A 88 -15.98 12.70 7.44
CA PRO A 88 -14.56 12.35 7.25
C PRO A 88 -13.62 12.95 8.30
N ASP A 89 -13.76 14.25 8.62
CA ASP A 89 -12.94 14.91 9.64
C ASP A 89 -13.12 14.33 11.05
N SER A 90 -14.35 13.90 11.38
CA SER A 90 -14.64 13.26 12.67
C SER A 90 -14.01 11.87 12.73
N LEU A 91 -14.04 11.14 11.63
CA LEU A 91 -13.41 9.83 11.49
C LEU A 91 -11.89 9.96 11.62
N ALA A 92 -11.27 10.89 10.89
CA ALA A 92 -9.84 11.15 10.94
C ALA A 92 -9.36 11.47 12.37
N ARG A 93 -10.08 12.34 13.09
CA ARG A 93 -9.75 12.65 14.50
C ARG A 93 -9.91 11.47 15.45
N LYS A 94 -10.89 10.58 15.20
CA LYS A 94 -11.05 9.36 16.01
C LYS A 94 -9.91 8.38 15.73
N MET A 95 -9.56 8.17 14.45
CA MET A 95 -8.43 7.32 14.06
C MET A 95 -7.11 7.84 14.65
N ALA A 96 -6.83 9.13 14.54
CA ALA A 96 -5.62 9.72 15.10
C ALA A 96 -5.48 9.48 16.62
N ARG A 97 -6.57 9.68 17.38
CA ARG A 97 -6.56 9.38 18.84
C ARG A 97 -6.36 7.91 19.14
N GLN A 98 -6.96 7.02 18.35
CA GLN A 98 -6.82 5.59 18.51
C GLN A 98 -5.38 5.16 18.23
N ASN A 99 -4.81 5.59 17.09
CA ASN A 99 -3.44 5.29 16.70
C ASN A 99 -2.44 5.77 17.78
N ALA A 100 -2.65 6.96 18.35
CA ALA A 100 -1.82 7.46 19.44
C ALA A 100 -1.93 6.60 20.71
N ALA A 101 -3.13 6.11 21.04
CA ALA A 101 -3.33 5.25 22.21
C ALA A 101 -2.69 3.85 22.00
N GLU A 102 -2.79 3.30 20.82
CA GLU A 102 -2.18 2.02 20.44
C GLU A 102 -0.66 2.10 20.48
N LEU A 103 -0.10 3.16 19.90
CA LEU A 103 1.34 3.41 19.93
C LEU A 103 1.86 3.56 21.36
N ALA A 104 1.12 4.27 22.23
CA ALA A 104 1.46 4.42 23.65
C ALA A 104 1.36 3.11 24.45
N ALA A 105 0.54 2.16 24.01
CA ALA A 105 0.38 0.85 24.63
C ALA A 105 1.34 -0.22 24.07
N LEU A 106 2.04 0.12 22.98
CA LEU A 106 2.96 -0.82 22.34
C LEU A 106 4.15 -1.11 23.28
N PRO A 107 4.56 -2.36 23.46
CA PRO A 107 5.77 -2.69 24.19
C PRO A 107 7.00 -1.99 23.62
N ASP A 108 7.92 -1.61 24.48
CA ASP A 108 9.19 -1.02 24.09
C ASP A 108 9.87 -1.85 23.00
N GLY A 109 10.42 -1.18 22.01
CA GLY A 109 11.09 -1.81 20.88
C GLY A 109 11.76 -0.79 19.98
N THR A 110 12.72 -1.25 19.21
CA THR A 110 13.41 -0.44 18.22
C THR A 110 12.62 -0.43 16.90
N GLY A 111 12.85 0.58 16.07
CA GLY A 111 12.25 0.65 14.73
C GLY A 111 12.43 -0.64 13.91
N PRO A 112 13.66 -1.22 13.83
CA PRO A 112 13.87 -2.52 13.16
C PRO A 112 13.07 -3.69 13.76
N GLU A 113 12.85 -3.72 15.08
CA GLU A 113 12.04 -4.76 15.73
C GLU A 113 10.57 -4.62 15.35
N HIS A 114 10.04 -3.41 15.38
CA HIS A 114 8.67 -3.13 14.94
C HIS A 114 8.45 -3.49 13.46
N ILE A 115 9.40 -3.16 12.58
CA ILE A 115 9.29 -3.55 11.14
C ILE A 115 9.34 -5.06 10.94
N ARG A 116 10.15 -5.80 11.71
CA ARG A 116 10.16 -7.27 11.63
C ARG A 116 8.81 -7.86 12.07
N ALA A 117 8.26 -7.38 13.18
CA ALA A 117 6.94 -7.80 13.65
C ALA A 117 5.83 -7.45 12.65
N PHE A 118 5.81 -6.22 12.14
CA PHE A 118 4.93 -5.79 11.05
C PHE A 118 4.99 -6.74 9.86
N ALA A 119 6.19 -7.03 9.35
CA ALA A 119 6.33 -7.86 8.16
C ALA A 119 5.86 -9.31 8.38
N ALA A 120 6.04 -9.85 9.58
CA ALA A 120 5.54 -11.18 9.93
C ALA A 120 4.01 -11.20 9.98
N SER A 121 3.41 -10.26 10.70
CA SER A 121 1.95 -10.13 10.85
C SER A 121 1.27 -9.84 9.51
N ALA A 122 1.78 -8.88 8.74
CA ALA A 122 1.23 -8.53 7.43
C ALA A 122 1.25 -9.71 6.45
N ARG A 123 2.33 -10.50 6.41
CA ARG A 123 2.40 -11.69 5.55
C ARG A 123 1.41 -12.77 5.99
N ALA A 124 1.28 -12.99 7.30
CA ALA A 124 0.30 -13.95 7.84
C ALA A 124 -1.14 -13.52 7.52
N TYR A 125 -1.46 -12.23 7.62
CA TYR A 125 -2.75 -11.68 7.20
C TYR A 125 -3.04 -11.96 5.72
N ALA A 126 -2.10 -11.67 4.83
CA ALA A 126 -2.25 -11.87 3.38
C ALA A 126 -2.53 -13.35 3.03
N GLN A 127 -1.96 -14.30 3.77
CA GLN A 127 -2.21 -15.73 3.57
C GLN A 127 -3.66 -16.14 3.89
N ARG A 128 -4.36 -15.42 4.78
CA ARG A 128 -5.74 -15.68 5.17
C ARG A 128 -6.76 -15.16 4.17
N ILE A 129 -6.45 -14.05 3.50
CA ILE A 129 -7.38 -13.28 2.67
C ILE A 129 -8.01 -14.09 1.51
N PRO A 130 -7.28 -14.93 0.74
CA PRO A 130 -7.89 -15.67 -0.36
C PRO A 130 -9.09 -16.52 0.04
N ALA A 131 -9.05 -17.13 1.24
CA ALA A 131 -10.13 -17.98 1.74
C ALA A 131 -11.37 -17.17 2.17
N VAL A 132 -11.20 -15.89 2.49
CA VAL A 132 -12.25 -15.03 3.05
C VAL A 132 -12.52 -13.78 2.20
N TRP A 133 -12.05 -13.76 0.94
CA TRP A 133 -12.10 -12.59 0.06
C TRP A 133 -13.45 -11.86 0.04
N ASN A 134 -14.53 -12.63 -0.04
CA ASN A 134 -15.90 -12.12 -0.12
C ASN A 134 -16.60 -12.03 1.24
N LEU A 135 -15.90 -12.31 2.35
CA LEU A 135 -16.47 -12.19 3.68
C LEU A 135 -16.92 -10.74 3.92
N PRO A 136 -18.19 -10.49 4.27
CA PRO A 136 -18.67 -9.17 4.64
C PRO A 136 -17.87 -8.61 5.81
N HIS A 137 -17.36 -7.38 5.67
CA HIS A 137 -16.64 -6.69 6.74
C HIS A 137 -17.53 -5.59 7.38
N HIS A 138 -17.92 -4.59 6.59
CA HIS A 138 -18.83 -3.53 7.05
C HIS A 138 -19.62 -2.93 5.89
N ARG A 139 -20.63 -2.12 6.21
CA ARG A 139 -21.37 -1.33 5.23
C ARG A 139 -21.10 0.16 5.41
N TYR A 140 -20.89 0.83 4.28
CA TYR A 140 -20.93 2.28 4.21
C TYR A 140 -22.04 2.70 3.24
N ARG A 141 -23.13 3.28 3.74
CA ARG A 141 -24.36 3.50 2.98
C ARG A 141 -24.82 2.18 2.31
N ASP A 142 -24.97 2.20 1.00
CA ASP A 142 -25.39 1.01 0.21
C ASP A 142 -24.22 0.10 -0.21
N THR A 143 -22.99 0.52 0.04
CA THR A 143 -21.78 -0.24 -0.34
C THR A 143 -21.41 -1.24 0.75
N LEU A 144 -21.31 -2.51 0.37
CA LEU A 144 -20.74 -3.57 1.22
C LEU A 144 -19.23 -3.65 0.98
N VAL A 145 -18.46 -3.37 2.01
CA VAL A 145 -17.01 -3.61 2.02
C VAL A 145 -16.76 -5.04 2.49
N THR A 146 -15.99 -5.79 1.71
CA THR A 146 -15.59 -7.18 2.03
C THR A 146 -14.17 -7.21 2.59
N ALA A 147 -13.71 -8.39 3.06
CA ALA A 147 -12.32 -8.59 3.46
C ALA A 147 -11.33 -8.28 2.32
N GLY A 148 -11.67 -8.65 1.07
CA GLY A 148 -10.89 -8.25 -0.10
C GLY A 148 -10.89 -6.74 -0.36
N GLY A 149 -11.99 -6.05 -0.08
CA GLY A 149 -12.06 -4.59 -0.11
C GLY A 149 -11.16 -3.97 0.95
N MET A 150 -11.21 -4.48 2.19
CA MET A 150 -10.33 -4.02 3.28
C MET A 150 -8.85 -4.24 2.95
N LEU A 151 -8.48 -5.38 2.33
CA LEU A 151 -7.12 -5.55 1.83
C LEU A 151 -6.70 -4.40 0.90
N GLY A 152 -7.65 -3.84 0.13
CA GLY A 152 -7.39 -2.69 -0.74
C GLY A 152 -7.02 -1.43 0.01
N ALA A 153 -7.78 -1.10 1.06
CA ALA A 153 -7.45 0.01 1.95
C ALA A 153 -6.05 -0.18 2.57
N VAL A 154 -5.79 -1.36 3.13
CA VAL A 154 -4.51 -1.71 3.76
C VAL A 154 -3.36 -1.65 2.76
N CYS A 155 -3.57 -2.15 1.55
CA CYS A 155 -2.57 -2.09 0.49
C CYS A 155 -2.16 -0.64 0.17
N ALA A 156 -3.13 0.26 0.07
CA ALA A 156 -2.85 1.68 -0.12
C ALA A 156 -2.07 2.26 1.07
N GLU A 157 -2.46 1.95 2.31
CA GLU A 157 -1.76 2.41 3.52
C GLU A 157 -0.29 1.96 3.56
N TRP A 158 0.02 0.71 3.17
CA TRP A 158 1.42 0.26 3.11
C TRP A 158 2.26 1.11 2.16
N HIS A 159 1.73 1.44 1.00
CA HIS A 159 2.44 2.27 0.03
C HIS A 159 2.53 3.75 0.45
N LEU A 160 1.49 4.27 1.09
CA LEU A 160 1.50 5.62 1.66
C LEU A 160 2.55 5.75 2.78
N HIS A 161 2.62 4.77 3.68
CA HIS A 161 3.64 4.75 4.74
C HIS A 161 5.05 4.42 4.21
N ALA A 162 5.17 3.67 3.12
CA ALA A 162 6.46 3.54 2.41
C ALA A 162 6.94 4.89 1.87
N TRP A 163 6.02 5.73 1.36
CA TRP A 163 6.35 7.10 0.97
C TRP A 163 6.78 7.95 2.18
N ASP A 164 6.08 7.87 3.30
CA ASP A 164 6.45 8.59 4.54
C ASP A 164 7.87 8.22 5.00
N LEU A 165 8.20 6.91 5.02
CA LEU A 165 9.54 6.44 5.36
C LEU A 165 10.61 6.87 4.34
N ALA A 166 10.29 6.83 3.04
CA ALA A 166 11.21 7.29 2.01
C ALA A 166 11.52 8.78 2.18
N ARG A 167 10.49 9.61 2.43
CA ARG A 167 10.66 11.06 2.67
C ARG A 167 11.52 11.34 3.90
N SER A 168 11.41 10.54 4.97
CA SER A 168 12.27 10.65 6.15
C SER A 168 13.75 10.37 5.84
N LEU A 169 14.03 9.62 4.78
CA LEU A 169 15.38 9.36 4.25
C LEU A 169 15.80 10.36 3.17
N GLY A 170 15.01 11.41 2.91
CA GLY A 170 15.26 12.36 1.82
C GLY A 170 15.14 11.72 0.44
N LYS A 171 14.31 10.68 0.28
CA LYS A 171 14.10 9.95 -0.96
C LYS A 171 12.68 10.13 -1.48
N ASP A 172 12.52 10.00 -2.78
CA ASP A 172 11.21 9.88 -3.40
C ASP A 172 10.79 8.41 -3.49
N TYR A 173 9.48 8.21 -3.49
CA TYR A 173 8.86 6.90 -3.68
C TYR A 173 7.57 7.06 -4.48
N CYS A 174 7.40 6.20 -5.48
CA CYS A 174 6.18 6.03 -6.24
C CYS A 174 5.94 4.52 -6.43
N PRO A 175 4.75 3.99 -6.17
CA PRO A 175 4.45 2.59 -6.40
C PRO A 175 4.47 2.27 -7.90
N ALA A 176 4.83 1.04 -8.26
CA ALA A 176 4.89 0.60 -9.65
C ALA A 176 3.51 0.49 -10.33
N ASP A 177 2.44 0.29 -9.55
CA ASP A 177 1.06 0.15 -10.06
C ASP A 177 0.09 0.99 -9.19
N PRO A 178 0.10 2.33 -9.34
CA PRO A 178 -0.78 3.22 -8.59
C PRO A 178 -2.26 3.02 -8.92
N ASP A 179 -2.60 2.54 -10.13
CA ASP A 179 -3.98 2.26 -10.53
C ASP A 179 -4.58 1.12 -9.71
N THR A 180 -3.82 0.07 -9.46
CA THR A 180 -4.25 -1.02 -8.58
C THR A 180 -4.47 -0.51 -7.14
N LEU A 181 -3.62 0.40 -6.64
CA LEU A 181 -3.82 1.02 -5.33
C LEU A 181 -5.08 1.88 -5.27
N ALA A 182 -5.35 2.66 -6.31
CA ALA A 182 -6.57 3.47 -6.40
C ALA A 182 -7.83 2.59 -6.45
N ALA A 183 -7.79 1.47 -7.18
CA ALA A 183 -8.87 0.50 -7.19
C ALA A 183 -9.09 -0.12 -5.79
N GLY A 184 -8.02 -0.48 -5.10
CA GLY A 184 -8.06 -0.98 -3.73
C GLY A 184 -8.59 0.05 -2.74
N TRP A 185 -8.16 1.30 -2.83
CA TRP A 185 -8.68 2.41 -2.02
C TRP A 185 -10.20 2.54 -2.16
N ARG A 186 -10.71 2.59 -3.40
CA ARG A 186 -12.15 2.67 -3.65
C ARG A 186 -12.92 1.47 -3.11
N ALA A 187 -12.34 0.27 -3.20
CA ALA A 187 -12.97 -0.94 -2.70
C ALA A 187 -13.04 -1.01 -1.16
N GLY A 188 -12.04 -0.46 -0.48
CA GLY A 188 -11.92 -0.53 0.98
C GLY A 188 -12.36 0.72 1.72
N LEU A 189 -12.27 1.89 1.10
CA LEU A 189 -12.56 3.20 1.70
C LEU A 189 -13.57 4.02 0.87
N PRO A 190 -14.78 3.50 0.61
CA PRO A 190 -15.77 4.20 -0.20
C PRO A 190 -16.22 5.54 0.40
N GLN A 191 -15.95 5.79 1.68
CA GLN A 191 -16.20 7.05 2.36
C GLN A 191 -15.17 8.15 2.07
N LEU A 192 -14.01 7.79 1.50
CA LEU A 192 -12.93 8.71 1.15
C LEU A 192 -12.76 8.74 -0.37
N PRO A 193 -13.51 9.59 -1.09
CA PRO A 193 -13.46 9.65 -2.54
C PRO A 193 -12.05 10.05 -3.01
N LEU A 194 -11.64 9.50 -4.15
CA LEU A 194 -10.44 9.92 -4.87
C LEU A 194 -10.85 10.88 -5.98
N ASP A 195 -10.35 12.11 -5.90
CA ASP A 195 -10.48 13.08 -6.98
C ASP A 195 -9.44 12.77 -8.06
N LEU A 196 -9.82 11.95 -9.02
CA LEU A 196 -9.00 11.68 -10.20
C LEU A 196 -9.38 12.64 -11.33
N PRO A 197 -8.43 13.03 -12.20
CA PRO A 197 -8.73 13.71 -13.45
C PRO A 197 -9.75 12.90 -14.28
N GLU A 198 -10.72 13.58 -14.90
CA GLU A 198 -11.84 12.93 -15.63
C GLU A 198 -11.41 11.97 -16.73
N ASP A 199 -10.24 12.18 -17.32
CA ASP A 199 -9.64 11.34 -18.34
C ASP A 199 -9.10 10.00 -17.80
N LEU A 200 -8.82 9.92 -16.51
CA LEU A 200 -8.35 8.69 -15.84
C LEU A 200 -9.49 7.81 -15.30
N ASP A 201 -10.69 8.32 -15.24
CA ASP A 201 -11.89 7.55 -14.84
C ASP A 201 -12.46 6.69 -15.99
N ARG A 202 -11.90 6.81 -17.21
CA ARG A 202 -12.25 5.94 -18.32
C ARG A 202 -11.59 4.58 -18.13
N PRO A 203 -12.36 3.47 -18.20
CA PRO A 203 -11.76 2.15 -18.28
C PRO A 203 -10.83 2.13 -19.49
N VAL A 204 -9.55 1.82 -19.26
CA VAL A 204 -8.56 1.65 -20.32
C VAL A 204 -9.07 0.54 -21.21
N ALA A 205 -9.61 0.91 -22.38
CA ALA A 205 -9.98 -0.05 -23.40
C ALA A 205 -8.71 -0.86 -23.72
N SER A 206 -8.76 -2.15 -23.43
CA SER A 206 -7.66 -3.08 -23.66
C SER A 206 -7.10 -2.89 -25.06
N SER A 207 -6.01 -2.13 -25.20
CA SER A 207 -5.32 -1.97 -26.48
C SER A 207 -4.60 -3.29 -26.77
N ARG A 208 -5.30 -4.11 -27.57
CA ARG A 208 -4.71 -5.29 -28.21
C ARG A 208 -3.49 -4.85 -29.02
N THR A 209 -2.39 -5.60 -28.80
CA THR A 209 -1.26 -5.78 -29.71
C THR A 209 -0.39 -4.56 -29.99
N ALA A 210 0.56 -4.29 -29.09
CA ALA A 210 1.86 -3.83 -29.53
C ALA A 210 2.69 -5.08 -29.92
N ARG A 211 2.78 -5.33 -31.23
CA ARG A 211 3.77 -6.30 -31.77
C ARG A 211 5.15 -5.72 -31.51
N HIS A 212 5.94 -6.35 -30.65
CA HIS A 212 7.37 -6.09 -30.58
C HIS A 212 8.02 -6.45 -31.91
N PRO A 213 8.78 -5.56 -32.55
CA PRO A 213 9.70 -5.99 -33.61
C PRO A 213 10.88 -6.72 -32.95
N ALA A 214 11.10 -7.96 -33.35
CA ALA A 214 12.25 -8.74 -32.98
C ALA A 214 13.53 -8.02 -33.42
N ALA A 215 14.32 -7.50 -32.49
CA ALA A 215 15.67 -7.03 -32.77
C ALA A 215 16.58 -8.25 -32.90
N SER A 216 16.99 -8.52 -34.14
CA SER A 216 18.02 -9.46 -34.50
C SER A 216 19.37 -8.96 -33.98
N CYS A 217 19.93 -9.57 -32.94
CA CYS A 217 21.33 -9.39 -32.56
C CYS A 217 22.20 -10.35 -33.32
N ALA A 218 22.91 -9.84 -34.34
CA ALA A 218 23.99 -10.52 -34.97
C ALA A 218 25.20 -10.62 -34.02
N ALA A 219 25.70 -11.82 -33.79
CA ALA A 219 26.90 -12.09 -33.02
C ALA A 219 28.15 -11.70 -33.80
N THR A 220 29.08 -11.01 -33.15
CA THR A 220 30.47 -10.88 -33.60
C THR A 220 31.39 -11.47 -32.52
N PRO A 221 32.32 -12.38 -32.86
CA PRO A 221 33.24 -12.97 -31.88
C PRO A 221 34.51 -12.14 -31.76
N GLY A 222 34.98 -11.93 -30.53
CA GLY A 222 36.20 -11.19 -30.26
C GLY A 222 36.80 -11.47 -28.89
N THR A 223 37.73 -12.44 -28.87
CA THR A 223 38.97 -12.60 -28.06
C THR A 223 38.92 -12.37 -26.53
N ALA A 224 39.42 -13.45 -25.89
CA ALA A 224 39.71 -13.61 -24.48
C ALA A 224 40.79 -12.66 -23.90
N ALA A 225 40.63 -12.27 -22.62
CA ALA A 225 41.72 -12.09 -21.69
C ALA A 225 41.22 -12.28 -20.25
N HIS A 226 41.86 -13.24 -19.58
CA HIS A 226 41.74 -13.55 -18.14
C HIS A 226 42.08 -12.34 -17.27
N ARG A 227 41.25 -12.06 -16.24
CA ARG A 227 41.75 -11.75 -14.88
C ARG A 227 40.63 -11.94 -13.87
N GLY A 228 40.91 -12.70 -12.78
CA GLY A 228 40.01 -12.99 -11.69
C GLY A 228 39.71 -11.76 -10.82
N GLY A 229 38.51 -11.72 -10.29
CA GLY A 229 38.02 -10.76 -9.30
C GLY A 229 36.75 -11.33 -8.71
N HIS A 230 36.82 -11.77 -7.45
CA HIS A 230 35.63 -12.13 -6.69
C HIS A 230 34.76 -10.86 -6.52
N GLY A 231 33.74 -10.73 -7.34
CA GLY A 231 32.73 -9.71 -7.22
C GLY A 231 31.47 -10.32 -6.60
N HIS A 232 31.16 -9.96 -5.35
CA HIS A 232 29.83 -10.15 -4.80
C HIS A 232 28.83 -9.44 -5.72
N GLY A 233 27.96 -10.22 -6.34
CA GLY A 233 26.89 -9.72 -7.18
C GLY A 233 25.89 -8.91 -6.35
N ASN A 234 26.06 -7.60 -6.33
CA ASN A 234 25.02 -6.66 -5.94
C ASN A 234 23.93 -6.74 -7.02
N LEU A 235 22.85 -7.46 -6.73
CA LEU A 235 21.58 -7.27 -7.42
C LEU A 235 21.08 -5.88 -7.08
N ALA A 236 21.56 -4.89 -7.82
CA ALA A 236 20.97 -3.57 -7.85
C ALA A 236 19.60 -3.69 -8.54
N VAL A 237 18.56 -3.95 -7.75
CA VAL A 237 17.21 -3.60 -8.14
C VAL A 237 17.20 -2.07 -8.26
N GLY A 238 17.20 -1.60 -9.49
CA GLY A 238 17.14 -0.18 -9.80
C GLY A 238 15.78 0.37 -9.37
N VAL A 239 15.68 0.80 -8.12
CA VAL A 239 14.64 1.72 -7.69
C VAL A 239 15.13 3.12 -8.07
N GLY A 240 14.98 3.47 -9.35
CA GLY A 240 14.97 4.84 -9.77
C GLY A 240 13.51 5.29 -9.73
N PRO A 241 13.14 6.20 -8.84
CA PRO A 241 11.76 6.68 -8.82
C PRO A 241 11.52 7.55 -10.04
N ALA A 242 10.40 7.30 -10.74
CA ALA A 242 9.75 8.37 -11.47
C ALA A 242 9.37 9.45 -10.43
N PRO A 243 9.58 10.75 -10.69
CA PRO A 243 9.15 11.82 -9.81
C PRO A 243 7.66 11.67 -9.53
N VAL A 244 7.22 11.99 -8.31
CA VAL A 244 5.80 11.92 -7.87
C VAL A 244 4.87 12.65 -8.84
N GLU A 245 5.39 13.64 -9.55
CA GLU A 245 4.72 14.46 -10.56
C GLU A 245 4.30 13.67 -11.81
N ASP A 246 4.89 12.48 -12.07
CA ASP A 246 4.62 11.69 -13.28
C ASP A 246 3.43 10.72 -13.11
N SER A 247 2.86 10.58 -11.90
CA SER A 247 1.67 9.74 -11.67
C SER A 247 0.53 10.55 -11.03
N PRO A 248 -0.43 11.02 -11.85
CA PRO A 248 -1.59 11.77 -11.34
C PRO A 248 -2.44 10.93 -10.37
N VAL A 249 -2.50 9.61 -10.56
CA VAL A 249 -3.20 8.69 -9.67
C VAL A 249 -2.52 8.62 -8.30
N TRP A 250 -1.18 8.53 -8.27
CA TRP A 250 -0.43 8.53 -7.02
C TRP A 250 -0.55 9.87 -6.28
N ALA A 251 -0.48 10.97 -7.01
CA ALA A 251 -0.69 12.30 -6.44
C ALA A 251 -2.11 12.45 -5.85
N ALA A 252 -3.14 11.86 -6.48
CA ALA A 252 -4.50 11.86 -5.94
C ALA A 252 -4.59 11.04 -4.63
N LEU A 253 -3.95 9.88 -4.57
CA LEU A 253 -3.88 9.07 -3.34
C LEU A 253 -3.19 9.82 -2.20
N LEU A 254 -2.06 10.48 -2.47
CA LEU A 254 -1.36 11.30 -1.49
C LEU A 254 -2.24 12.47 -0.98
N ARG A 255 -2.99 13.15 -1.86
CA ARG A 255 -3.94 14.20 -1.44
C ARG A 255 -5.09 13.63 -0.61
N ALA A 256 -5.73 12.54 -1.07
CA ALA A 256 -6.84 11.92 -0.36
C ALA A 256 -6.45 11.44 1.06
N SER A 257 -5.18 11.06 1.24
CA SER A 257 -4.62 10.69 2.55
C SER A 257 -4.10 11.87 3.37
N GLY A 258 -4.20 13.11 2.87
CA GLY A 258 -3.75 14.32 3.56
C GLY A 258 -2.24 14.58 3.55
N ARG A 259 -1.48 13.88 2.70
CA ARG A 259 0.00 14.01 2.62
C ARG A 259 0.47 15.12 1.68
N LEU A 260 -0.36 15.51 0.73
CA LEU A 260 -0.14 16.68 -0.13
C LEU A 260 -1.35 17.62 0.06
N LEU A 261 -1.07 18.88 0.31
CA LEU A 261 -2.06 19.96 0.43
C LEU A 261 -2.15 20.73 -0.89
#